data_011fafcd105d9e06a11d3a87dfcd6456
#
_entry.id   011fafcd105d9e06a11d3a87dfcd6456
#
_cell.length_a   1.000
_cell.length_b   1.000
_cell.length_c   1.000
_cell.angle_alpha   90.00
_cell.angle_beta   90.00
_cell.angle_gamma   90.00
#
_symmetry.space_group_name_H-M   'P 1'
#
loop_
_entity.id
_entity.type
_entity.pdbx_description
1 polymer ?
#
loop_
_entity_poly.entity_id
_entity_poly.type
_entity_poly.pdbx_seq_one_letter_code
_entity_poly.pdbx_strand_id
1 'polypeptide(L)'
;HLLSRRQRQMCIRDSRRYYAFEKKKSEWPQTGLFRNHTDNHCFPSLSVALFGDRKLELLIINLRRMSDIIHLLPDSVANQIAAGEVIQRPASVIKELVENAIDADAQNIHVLVTDAGKTSIQVIDDGKGMSETDARLSFERHATSKIRQAADLFALRTMGFRGEALASIAAVAQVELKTRPESEELGTKLVIAGSQVESQEAVSCSKGSNFSVKNLFFNVPARRKFLKANSTELSNILAEFERIALVHPEVAFSLYSNDSELFNLPVSQLRQRILAIFGKKLNQQLLNIEVNTTMVKISGYVAKPETARKKGAHQYFFVNGRYMRHPYFHKAVMEAYEQLIPTGEQISYFIYFDVDPANIDVNIHPTKTEIKFENEQAIWQILSASVKESLGKFSAIPSIDFDTEDMPDIPAFEEKISSEPPKIHYNTDYNPFKVSAGGGGGGSYSRSKVEWEDLYGGLTKASKMNNPQPEPEMDWEDSSIGGQPAFVEEKMETVTSAASSTLYASEPV
;
A
#
# COMPACT_ATOMS: atom_id res chain seq x y z
N HIS A 1 4.19 -21.48 18.99
CA HIS A 1 2.88 -22.17 18.92
C HIS A 1 2.12 -22.03 20.26
N LEU A 2 1.56 -20.86 20.50
CA LEU A 2 0.67 -20.63 21.64
C LEU A 2 -0.77 -20.56 21.10
N LEU A 3 -1.41 -21.72 20.99
CA LEU A 3 -2.86 -21.80 20.82
C LEU A 3 -3.54 -21.12 22.01
N SER A 4 -4.54 -20.29 21.75
CA SER A 4 -5.27 -19.56 22.79
C SER A 4 -5.90 -20.56 23.78
N ARG A 5 -6.10 -20.15 25.05
CA ARG A 5 -6.74 -21.00 26.09
C ARG A 5 -8.11 -21.55 25.65
N ARG A 6 -8.86 -20.81 24.84
CA ARG A 6 -10.15 -21.26 24.27
C ARG A 6 -9.98 -22.39 23.24
N GLN A 7 -8.99 -22.34 22.38
CA GLN A 7 -8.73 -23.39 21.40
C GLN A 7 -8.26 -24.69 22.08
N ARG A 8 -7.44 -24.62 23.13
CA ARG A 8 -7.05 -25.81 23.93
C ARG A 8 -8.23 -26.43 24.63
N GLN A 9 -9.19 -25.68 25.17
CA GLN A 9 -10.38 -26.19 25.80
C GLN A 9 -11.34 -26.88 24.81
N MET A 10 -11.42 -26.38 23.57
CA MET A 10 -12.21 -27.01 22.51
C MET A 10 -11.60 -28.36 22.11
N CYS A 11 -10.30 -28.45 21.85
CA CYS A 11 -9.63 -29.71 21.51
C CYS A 11 -9.74 -30.76 22.61
N ILE A 12 -9.67 -30.38 23.90
CA ILE A 12 -9.83 -31.30 25.04
C ILE A 12 -11.29 -31.79 25.16
N ARG A 13 -12.27 -30.97 24.81
CA ARG A 13 -13.69 -31.33 24.86
C ARG A 13 -14.07 -32.31 23.74
N ASP A 14 -13.51 -32.14 22.56
CA ASP A 14 -13.72 -33.02 21.41
C ASP A 14 -13.01 -34.38 21.59
N SER A 15 -11.79 -34.40 22.12
CA SER A 15 -11.07 -35.61 22.46
C SER A 15 -11.83 -36.45 23.51
N ARG A 16 -12.42 -35.82 24.53
CA ARG A 16 -13.22 -36.55 25.56
C ARG A 16 -14.53 -37.12 24.97
N ARG A 17 -15.14 -36.46 23.97
CA ARG A 17 -16.30 -37.00 23.27
C ARG A 17 -15.93 -38.20 22.38
N TYR A 18 -14.76 -38.16 21.74
CA TYR A 18 -14.28 -39.26 20.91
C TYR A 18 -13.95 -40.50 21.74
N TYR A 19 -13.25 -40.36 22.86
CA TYR A 19 -12.97 -41.46 23.81
C TYR A 19 -14.23 -42.03 24.46
N ALA A 20 -15.23 -41.20 24.73
CA ALA A 20 -16.50 -41.67 25.26
C ALA A 20 -17.33 -42.47 24.23
N PHE A 21 -17.17 -42.18 22.95
CA PHE A 21 -17.81 -42.89 21.85
C PHE A 21 -17.14 -44.23 21.56
N GLU A 22 -15.81 -44.29 21.60
CA GLU A 22 -15.08 -45.57 21.46
C GLU A 22 -15.31 -46.53 22.64
N LYS A 23 -15.39 -46.02 23.88
CA LYS A 23 -15.65 -46.84 25.06
C LYS A 23 -17.05 -47.45 25.05
N LYS A 24 -18.05 -46.82 24.43
CA LYS A 24 -19.39 -47.37 24.21
C LYS A 24 -19.43 -48.40 23.09
N LYS A 25 -18.50 -48.42 22.15
CA LYS A 25 -18.42 -49.34 21.03
C LYS A 25 -17.89 -50.74 21.46
N SER A 26 -17.10 -50.80 22.53
CA SER A 26 -16.54 -52.06 23.08
C SER A 26 -17.51 -52.86 23.94
N GLU A 27 -18.69 -52.31 24.29
CA GLU A 27 -19.70 -52.99 25.14
C GLU A 27 -20.85 -53.66 24.34
N TRP A 28 -20.75 -53.76 23.00
CA TRP A 28 -21.77 -54.41 22.19
C TRP A 28 -21.46 -55.90 22.01
N PRO A 29 -22.41 -56.80 22.29
CA PRO A 29 -22.18 -58.22 22.14
C PRO A 29 -22.05 -58.61 20.67
N GLN A 30 -21.03 -59.41 20.37
CA GLN A 30 -20.80 -59.98 19.04
C GLN A 30 -21.85 -61.04 18.76
N THR A 31 -22.86 -60.75 17.98
CA THR A 31 -23.77 -61.72 17.39
C THR A 31 -23.41 -61.97 15.93
N GLY A 32 -23.29 -63.22 15.59
CA GLY A 32 -22.65 -63.89 14.49
C GLY A 32 -22.91 -63.30 13.06
N LEU A 33 -21.83 -63.27 12.31
CA LEU A 33 -21.77 -63.02 10.88
C LEU A 33 -22.20 -64.32 10.13
N PHE A 34 -23.29 -64.28 9.40
CA PHE A 34 -23.56 -65.21 8.31
C PHE A 34 -22.93 -64.72 6.99
N ARG A 35 -22.01 -65.48 6.45
CA ARG A 35 -21.34 -65.27 5.19
C ARG A 35 -22.11 -65.98 4.09
N ASN A 36 -22.82 -65.27 3.23
CA ASN A 36 -23.26 -65.81 1.95
C ASN A 36 -22.30 -65.35 0.86
N HIS A 37 -21.79 -66.33 0.13
CA HIS A 37 -20.92 -66.17 -1.03
C HIS A 37 -21.79 -65.70 -2.20
N THR A 38 -21.72 -64.44 -2.49
CA THR A 38 -21.77 -63.75 -3.79
C THR A 38 -22.19 -62.27 -3.51
N ASP A 39 -21.37 -61.37 -4.00
CA ASP A 39 -21.52 -59.89 -3.98
C ASP A 39 -21.03 -59.17 -2.72
N ASN A 40 -20.02 -58.32 -3.01
CA ASN A 40 -19.26 -57.49 -2.09
C ASN A 40 -20.04 -56.30 -1.47
N HIS A 41 -21.19 -56.55 -0.81
CA HIS A 41 -21.85 -55.55 0.02
C HIS A 41 -22.28 -56.17 1.35
N CYS A 42 -21.59 -55.81 2.44
CA CYS A 42 -22.02 -56.12 3.80
C CYS A 42 -23.17 -55.22 4.21
N PHE A 43 -24.40 -55.78 4.26
CA PHE A 43 -25.52 -55.19 4.97
C PHE A 43 -25.70 -55.90 6.30
N PRO A 44 -25.85 -55.20 7.44
CA PRO A 44 -26.23 -55.87 8.70
C PRO A 44 -27.70 -56.30 8.63
N SER A 45 -27.92 -57.60 8.77
CA SER A 45 -29.28 -58.17 8.92
C SER A 45 -29.89 -57.76 10.27
N LEU A 46 -30.83 -56.83 10.23
CA LEU A 46 -31.70 -56.56 11.37
C LEU A 46 -32.77 -57.67 11.46
N SER A 47 -32.70 -58.49 12.49
CA SER A 47 -33.81 -59.34 12.90
C SER A 47 -34.95 -58.46 13.41
N VAL A 48 -35.99 -58.34 12.59
CA VAL A 48 -37.25 -57.66 12.92
C VAL A 48 -38.07 -58.48 13.89
N ALA A 49 -37.99 -58.11 15.18
CA ALA A 49 -39.02 -58.50 16.14
C ALA A 49 -40.17 -57.52 16.01
N LEU A 50 -41.36 -58.02 15.70
CA LEU A 50 -42.62 -57.31 15.54
C LEU A 50 -42.92 -56.41 16.76
N PHE A 51 -42.63 -55.14 16.68
CA PHE A 51 -43.20 -54.06 17.49
C PHE A 51 -43.88 -53.07 16.57
N GLY A 52 -45.13 -52.78 16.88
CA GLY A 52 -46.15 -52.11 16.13
C GLY A 52 -45.70 -50.98 15.19
N ASP A 53 -46.24 -50.96 13.99
CA ASP A 53 -45.90 -50.18 12.79
C ASP A 53 -45.70 -48.65 13.00
N ARG A 54 -46.28 -48.08 14.05
CA ARG A 54 -46.14 -46.61 14.30
C ARG A 54 -44.79 -46.17 14.86
N LYS A 55 -44.06 -47.02 15.59
CA LYS A 55 -42.74 -46.69 16.15
C LYS A 55 -41.64 -46.85 15.10
N LEU A 56 -41.79 -47.76 14.15
CA LEU A 56 -40.85 -47.93 13.04
C LEU A 56 -40.94 -46.76 12.05
N GLU A 57 -42.17 -46.31 11.73
CA GLU A 57 -42.37 -45.13 10.89
C GLU A 57 -41.79 -43.87 11.55
N LEU A 58 -41.97 -43.66 12.84
CA LEU A 58 -41.35 -42.54 13.57
C LEU A 58 -39.82 -42.62 13.64
N LEU A 59 -39.24 -43.84 13.73
CA LEU A 59 -37.80 -44.05 13.70
C LEU A 59 -37.22 -43.79 12.28
N ILE A 60 -37.92 -44.25 11.26
CA ILE A 60 -37.55 -44.02 9.85
C ILE A 60 -37.73 -42.54 9.47
N ILE A 61 -38.77 -41.87 9.99
CA ILE A 61 -38.97 -40.43 9.80
C ILE A 61 -37.90 -39.61 10.53
N ASN A 62 -37.46 -40.03 11.74
CA ASN A 62 -36.37 -39.39 12.45
C ASN A 62 -35.00 -39.67 11.83
N LEU A 63 -34.75 -40.85 11.24
CA LEU A 63 -33.55 -41.15 10.46
C LEU A 63 -33.50 -40.40 9.13
N ARG A 64 -34.66 -40.14 8.49
CA ARG A 64 -34.75 -39.27 7.30
C ARG A 64 -34.61 -37.78 7.61
N ARG A 65 -34.72 -37.36 8.88
CA ARG A 65 -34.53 -35.97 9.32
C ARG A 65 -33.10 -35.62 9.74
N MET A 66 -32.17 -36.56 9.76
CA MET A 66 -30.75 -36.25 9.77
C MET A 66 -30.33 -35.99 8.32
N SER A 67 -30.92 -34.95 7.68
CA SER A 67 -30.39 -34.43 6.45
C SER A 67 -28.97 -33.92 6.76
N ASP A 68 -28.02 -34.27 5.94
CA ASP A 68 -26.65 -33.77 6.02
C ASP A 68 -26.71 -32.23 6.08
N ILE A 69 -26.20 -31.70 7.20
CA ILE A 69 -26.21 -30.25 7.45
C ILE A 69 -25.20 -29.55 6.56
N ILE A 70 -24.16 -30.29 6.13
CA ILE A 70 -23.08 -29.77 5.29
C ILE A 70 -23.48 -30.02 3.84
N HIS A 71 -23.61 -28.90 3.08
CA HIS A 71 -23.88 -28.92 1.64
C HIS A 71 -22.72 -28.28 0.88
N LEU A 72 -22.42 -28.84 -0.29
CA LEU A 72 -21.51 -28.19 -1.24
C LEU A 72 -22.19 -26.93 -1.78
N LEU A 73 -21.50 -25.79 -1.68
CA LEU A 73 -22.01 -24.53 -2.23
C LEU A 73 -21.97 -24.57 -3.77
N PRO A 74 -22.95 -23.97 -4.44
CA PRO A 74 -22.85 -23.71 -5.88
C PRO A 74 -21.59 -22.91 -6.21
N ASP A 75 -20.94 -23.20 -7.33
CA ASP A 75 -19.69 -22.54 -7.75
C ASP A 75 -19.80 -21.02 -7.78
N SER A 76 -20.94 -20.46 -8.21
CA SER A 76 -21.19 -19.02 -8.21
C SER A 76 -21.12 -18.41 -6.81
N VAL A 77 -21.66 -19.08 -5.79
CA VAL A 77 -21.62 -18.62 -4.40
C VAL A 77 -20.21 -18.78 -3.81
N ALA A 78 -19.57 -19.93 -4.07
CA ALA A 78 -18.18 -20.18 -3.66
C ALA A 78 -17.22 -19.14 -4.25
N ASN A 79 -17.41 -18.79 -5.55
CA ASN A 79 -16.64 -17.75 -6.23
C ASN A 79 -16.87 -16.36 -5.64
N GLN A 80 -18.11 -16.00 -5.27
CA GLN A 80 -18.40 -14.71 -4.61
C GLN A 80 -17.79 -14.60 -3.21
N ILE A 81 -17.74 -15.69 -2.45
CA ILE A 81 -17.09 -15.72 -1.13
C ILE A 81 -15.59 -15.53 -1.30
N ALA A 82 -14.94 -16.31 -2.16
CA ALA A 82 -13.50 -16.20 -2.44
C ALA A 82 -13.12 -14.84 -3.04
N ALA A 83 -13.94 -14.30 -3.95
CA ALA A 83 -13.75 -12.96 -4.48
C ALA A 83 -13.71 -11.89 -3.39
N GLY A 84 -14.33 -12.15 -2.23
CA GLY A 84 -14.32 -11.24 -1.11
C GLY A 84 -12.98 -11.06 -0.42
N GLU A 85 -12.13 -12.04 -0.51
CA GLU A 85 -10.78 -11.99 0.05
C GLU A 85 -9.80 -11.27 -0.88
N VAL A 86 -10.00 -11.39 -2.20
CA VAL A 86 -9.13 -10.84 -3.22
C VAL A 86 -9.56 -9.44 -3.64
N ILE A 87 -10.83 -9.26 -4.00
CA ILE A 87 -11.38 -8.01 -4.54
C ILE A 87 -12.23 -7.31 -3.48
N GLN A 88 -11.62 -6.39 -2.76
CA GLN A 88 -12.30 -5.61 -1.71
C GLN A 88 -12.74 -4.23 -2.19
N ARG A 89 -12.04 -3.65 -3.19
CA ARG A 89 -12.20 -2.28 -3.67
C ARG A 89 -11.86 -2.16 -5.16
N PRO A 90 -12.24 -1.04 -5.82
CA PRO A 90 -11.79 -0.73 -7.18
C PRO A 90 -10.27 -0.77 -7.33
N ALA A 91 -9.52 -0.27 -6.36
CA ALA A 91 -8.05 -0.30 -6.36
C ALA A 91 -7.47 -1.72 -6.45
N SER A 92 -8.15 -2.73 -5.84
CA SER A 92 -7.71 -4.14 -5.95
C SER A 92 -7.84 -4.66 -7.38
N VAL A 93 -8.89 -4.27 -8.10
CA VAL A 93 -9.08 -4.65 -9.52
C VAL A 93 -7.96 -4.08 -10.37
N ILE A 94 -7.66 -2.78 -10.22
CA ILE A 94 -6.58 -2.12 -10.97
C ILE A 94 -5.25 -2.76 -10.67
N LYS A 95 -4.94 -3.02 -9.39
CA LYS A 95 -3.72 -3.70 -8.99
C LYS A 95 -3.55 -5.02 -9.71
N GLU A 96 -4.53 -5.92 -9.64
CA GLU A 96 -4.43 -7.26 -10.24
C GLU A 96 -4.36 -7.20 -11.78
N LEU A 97 -5.11 -6.30 -12.43
CA LEU A 97 -5.08 -6.17 -13.90
C LEU A 97 -3.76 -5.58 -14.40
N VAL A 98 -3.23 -4.56 -13.74
CA VAL A 98 -1.96 -3.94 -14.13
C VAL A 98 -0.78 -4.88 -13.84
N GLU A 99 -0.78 -5.61 -12.71
CA GLU A 99 0.21 -6.64 -12.43
C GLU A 99 0.17 -7.77 -13.49
N ASN A 100 -1.02 -8.15 -13.97
CA ASN A 100 -1.15 -9.12 -15.04
C ASN A 100 -0.62 -8.60 -16.38
N ALA A 101 -0.83 -7.32 -16.70
CA ALA A 101 -0.28 -6.69 -17.90
C ALA A 101 1.26 -6.66 -17.87
N ILE A 102 1.87 -6.36 -16.74
CA ILE A 102 3.32 -6.43 -16.54
C ILE A 102 3.84 -7.85 -16.70
N ASP A 103 3.18 -8.84 -16.08
CA ASP A 103 3.53 -10.26 -16.22
C ASP A 103 3.34 -10.79 -17.67
N ALA A 104 2.56 -10.08 -18.49
CA ALA A 104 2.41 -10.32 -19.93
C ALA A 104 3.44 -9.58 -20.79
N ASP A 105 4.48 -8.99 -20.19
CA ASP A 105 5.56 -8.22 -20.82
C ASP A 105 5.06 -6.98 -21.61
N ALA A 106 4.00 -6.33 -21.13
CA ALA A 106 3.50 -5.09 -21.71
C ALA A 106 4.51 -3.95 -21.58
N GLN A 107 4.63 -3.14 -22.64
CA GLN A 107 5.46 -1.95 -22.67
C GLN A 107 4.64 -0.67 -22.42
N ASN A 108 3.36 -0.71 -22.77
CA ASN A 108 2.44 0.40 -22.60
C ASN A 108 1.17 -0.08 -21.90
N ILE A 109 0.81 0.56 -20.79
CA ILE A 109 -0.38 0.22 -20.02
C ILE A 109 -1.21 1.48 -19.80
N HIS A 110 -2.46 1.45 -20.28
CA HIS A 110 -3.42 2.54 -20.14
C HIS A 110 -4.54 2.13 -19.19
N VAL A 111 -4.76 2.93 -18.15
CA VAL A 111 -5.80 2.71 -17.15
C VAL A 111 -6.83 3.83 -17.24
N LEU A 112 -8.10 3.48 -17.48
CA LEU A 112 -9.21 4.42 -17.55
C LEU A 112 -10.22 4.08 -16.44
N VAL A 113 -10.61 5.08 -15.69
CA VAL A 113 -11.47 4.90 -14.50
C VAL A 113 -12.63 5.87 -14.56
N THR A 114 -13.85 5.36 -14.42
CA THR A 114 -15.07 6.19 -14.33
C THR A 114 -15.67 6.07 -12.94
N ASP A 115 -16.03 7.21 -12.30
CA ASP A 115 -16.59 7.28 -10.94
C ASP A 115 -15.73 6.55 -9.90
N ALA A 116 -14.43 6.76 -9.97
CA ALA A 116 -13.45 6.09 -9.09
C ALA A 116 -13.57 4.55 -9.13
N GLY A 117 -13.86 3.99 -10.30
CA GLY A 117 -13.96 2.55 -10.54
C GLY A 117 -15.26 1.89 -10.08
N LYS A 118 -16.26 2.66 -9.70
CA LYS A 118 -17.60 2.13 -9.36
C LYS A 118 -18.41 1.80 -10.60
N THR A 119 -18.32 2.65 -11.62
CA THR A 119 -19.02 2.48 -12.89
C THR A 119 -18.20 1.64 -13.86
N SER A 120 -16.95 2.02 -14.11
CA SER A 120 -16.07 1.24 -14.98
C SER A 120 -14.61 1.38 -14.60
N ILE A 121 -13.85 0.31 -14.85
CA ILE A 121 -12.40 0.25 -14.84
C ILE A 121 -12.00 -0.41 -16.15
N GLN A 122 -11.15 0.24 -16.92
CA GLN A 122 -10.60 -0.34 -18.15
C GLN A 122 -9.09 -0.31 -18.07
N VAL A 123 -8.46 -1.45 -18.38
CA VAL A 123 -6.99 -1.61 -18.48
C VAL A 123 -6.67 -2.15 -19.85
N ILE A 124 -5.85 -1.41 -20.59
CA ILE A 124 -5.43 -1.74 -21.94
C ILE A 124 -3.91 -1.92 -21.92
N ASP A 125 -3.44 -3.04 -22.41
CA ASP A 125 -2.03 -3.37 -22.51
C ASP A 125 -1.67 -3.85 -23.92
N ASP A 126 -0.41 -3.73 -24.29
CA ASP A 126 0.20 -4.22 -25.54
C ASP A 126 1.05 -5.48 -25.33
N GLY A 127 0.77 -6.22 -24.26
CA GLY A 127 1.48 -7.43 -23.90
C GLY A 127 1.31 -8.59 -24.88
N LYS A 128 1.60 -9.81 -24.41
CA LYS A 128 1.54 -11.04 -25.25
C LYS A 128 0.15 -11.36 -25.79
N GLY A 129 -0.91 -10.88 -25.11
CA GLY A 129 -2.28 -11.29 -25.40
C GLY A 129 -2.56 -12.76 -25.04
N MET A 130 -3.75 -13.24 -25.42
CA MET A 130 -4.20 -14.61 -25.15
C MET A 130 -4.88 -15.19 -26.36
N SER A 131 -4.73 -16.50 -26.57
CA SER A 131 -5.51 -17.27 -27.54
C SER A 131 -6.98 -17.36 -27.13
N GLU A 132 -7.84 -17.77 -28.02
CA GLU A 132 -9.28 -17.97 -27.72
C GLU A 132 -9.50 -18.89 -26.52
N THR A 133 -8.75 -19.99 -26.46
CA THR A 133 -8.83 -20.98 -25.37
C THR A 133 -8.29 -20.41 -24.06
N ASP A 134 -7.13 -19.75 -24.09
CA ASP A 134 -6.51 -19.17 -22.91
C ASP A 134 -7.33 -18.02 -22.35
N ALA A 135 -7.95 -17.19 -23.20
CA ALA A 135 -8.85 -16.12 -22.80
C ALA A 135 -10.00 -16.65 -21.93
N ARG A 136 -10.60 -17.79 -22.31
CA ARG A 136 -11.65 -18.43 -21.51
C ARG A 136 -11.10 -19.06 -20.25
N LEU A 137 -10.00 -19.81 -20.32
CA LEU A 137 -9.39 -20.51 -19.20
C LEU A 137 -8.88 -19.51 -18.14
N SER A 138 -8.48 -18.30 -18.53
CA SER A 138 -7.97 -17.29 -17.60
C SER A 138 -8.97 -16.85 -16.53
N PHE A 139 -10.27 -17.09 -16.74
CA PHE A 139 -11.34 -16.82 -15.78
C PHE A 139 -11.75 -18.05 -14.95
N GLU A 140 -11.13 -19.20 -15.19
CA GLU A 140 -11.32 -20.36 -14.33
C GLU A 140 -10.42 -20.24 -13.07
N ARG A 141 -10.91 -20.79 -11.96
CA ARG A 141 -10.13 -20.78 -10.71
C ARG A 141 -8.96 -21.72 -10.81
N HIS A 142 -7.83 -21.29 -10.25
CA HIS A 142 -6.57 -22.04 -10.24
C HIS A 142 -5.96 -22.25 -11.63
N ALA A 143 -6.46 -21.57 -12.66
CA ALA A 143 -5.83 -21.54 -13.98
C ALA A 143 -4.74 -20.46 -14.00
N THR A 144 -3.51 -20.87 -14.22
CA THR A 144 -2.35 -19.98 -14.28
C THR A 144 -1.29 -20.51 -15.23
N SER A 145 -0.64 -19.60 -15.96
CA SER A 145 0.52 -19.89 -16.79
C SER A 145 1.85 -19.77 -16.03
N LYS A 146 1.81 -19.28 -14.76
CA LYS A 146 2.98 -18.76 -14.05
C LYS A 146 3.66 -19.79 -13.15
N ILE A 147 2.93 -20.81 -12.68
CA ILE A 147 3.43 -21.91 -11.85
C ILE A 147 2.92 -23.25 -12.40
N ARG A 148 3.74 -24.28 -12.32
CA ARG A 148 3.38 -25.65 -12.74
C ARG A 148 3.63 -26.68 -11.65
N GLN A 149 4.58 -26.41 -10.76
CA GLN A 149 5.00 -27.30 -9.69
C GLN A 149 5.06 -26.58 -8.35
N ALA A 150 4.96 -27.33 -7.26
CA ALA A 150 5.08 -26.75 -5.91
C ALA A 150 6.43 -26.08 -5.64
N ALA A 151 7.50 -26.53 -6.32
CA ALA A 151 8.83 -25.93 -6.22
C ALA A 151 8.86 -24.50 -6.78
N ASP A 152 8.03 -24.17 -7.79
CA ASP A 152 7.96 -22.84 -8.39
C ASP A 152 7.50 -21.78 -7.38
N LEU A 153 6.79 -22.18 -6.30
CA LEU A 153 6.35 -21.27 -5.23
C LEU A 153 7.52 -20.65 -4.45
N PHE A 154 8.68 -21.30 -4.42
CA PHE A 154 9.88 -20.81 -3.75
C PHE A 154 10.79 -19.97 -4.66
N ALA A 155 10.48 -19.89 -5.95
CA ALA A 155 11.24 -19.14 -6.95
C ALA A 155 10.39 -18.10 -7.68
N LEU A 156 9.35 -17.58 -7.02
CA LEU A 156 8.39 -16.66 -7.63
C LEU A 156 9.05 -15.32 -7.99
N ARG A 157 9.05 -15.02 -9.30
CA ARG A 157 9.44 -13.71 -9.85
C ARG A 157 8.26 -12.92 -10.42
N THR A 158 7.14 -13.60 -10.74
CA THR A 158 5.93 -12.96 -11.27
C THR A 158 5.12 -12.30 -10.16
N MET A 159 4.40 -11.22 -10.49
CA MET A 159 3.56 -10.48 -9.54
C MET A 159 2.34 -11.31 -9.10
N GLY A 160 1.65 -11.95 -10.03
CA GLY A 160 0.56 -12.89 -9.78
C GLY A 160 1.01 -14.33 -9.95
N PHE A 161 0.39 -15.30 -9.24
CA PHE A 161 0.69 -16.72 -9.37
C PHE A 161 -0.49 -17.66 -9.08
N ARG A 162 -1.52 -17.22 -8.32
CA ARG A 162 -2.60 -18.07 -7.79
C ARG A 162 -3.65 -18.46 -8.82
N GLY A 163 -3.79 -17.71 -9.94
CA GLY A 163 -4.86 -17.95 -10.92
C GLY A 163 -6.28 -17.72 -10.35
N GLU A 164 -6.44 -16.75 -9.45
CA GLU A 164 -7.73 -16.47 -8.79
C GLU A 164 -8.26 -15.07 -9.04
N ALA A 165 -7.40 -14.14 -9.50
CA ALA A 165 -7.73 -12.73 -9.61
C ALA A 165 -8.83 -12.46 -10.64
N LEU A 166 -8.68 -12.95 -11.88
CA LEU A 166 -9.66 -12.75 -12.95
C LEU A 166 -10.98 -13.46 -12.65
N ALA A 167 -10.94 -14.70 -12.14
CA ALA A 167 -12.13 -15.41 -11.67
C ALA A 167 -12.87 -14.64 -10.57
N SER A 168 -12.12 -14.04 -9.63
CA SER A 168 -12.69 -13.22 -8.55
C SER A 168 -13.31 -11.94 -9.06
N ILE A 169 -12.70 -11.26 -10.03
CA ILE A 169 -13.27 -10.06 -10.67
C ILE A 169 -14.56 -10.41 -11.40
N ALA A 170 -14.55 -11.47 -12.23
CA ALA A 170 -15.71 -11.92 -12.99
C ALA A 170 -16.88 -12.38 -12.10
N ALA A 171 -16.58 -12.88 -10.88
CA ALA A 171 -17.61 -13.29 -9.92
C ALA A 171 -18.42 -12.11 -9.37
N VAL A 172 -17.85 -10.89 -9.33
CA VAL A 172 -18.46 -9.73 -8.68
C VAL A 172 -18.67 -8.53 -9.62
N ALA A 173 -18.33 -8.65 -10.88
CA ALA A 173 -18.44 -7.59 -11.90
C ALA A 173 -18.89 -8.15 -13.24
N GLN A 174 -19.22 -7.25 -14.17
CA GLN A 174 -19.38 -7.54 -15.59
C GLN A 174 -18.05 -7.25 -16.28
N VAL A 175 -17.47 -8.24 -16.93
CA VAL A 175 -16.15 -8.14 -17.57
C VAL A 175 -16.26 -8.36 -19.05
N GLU A 176 -15.72 -7.44 -19.82
CA GLU A 176 -15.51 -7.57 -21.26
C GLU A 176 -13.98 -7.61 -21.49
N LEU A 177 -13.50 -8.71 -22.06
CA LEU A 177 -12.12 -8.89 -22.47
C LEU A 177 -12.05 -8.88 -23.99
N LYS A 178 -11.15 -8.09 -24.56
CA LYS A 178 -10.70 -8.20 -25.94
C LYS A 178 -9.20 -8.48 -25.92
N THR A 179 -8.77 -9.57 -26.53
CA THR A 179 -7.38 -9.96 -26.51
C THR A 179 -6.95 -10.60 -27.82
N ARG A 180 -5.70 -10.40 -28.20
CA ARG A 180 -5.13 -10.97 -29.41
C ARG A 180 -3.62 -11.20 -29.20
N PRO A 181 -3.14 -12.44 -29.41
CA PRO A 181 -1.72 -12.70 -29.48
C PRO A 181 -1.15 -12.17 -30.80
N GLU A 182 0.15 -11.92 -30.86
CA GLU A 182 0.82 -11.39 -32.05
C GLU A 182 0.75 -12.38 -33.27
N SER A 183 0.67 -13.66 -32.98
CA SER A 183 0.62 -14.74 -33.97
C SER A 183 -0.71 -14.86 -34.72
N GLU A 184 -1.78 -14.21 -34.22
CA GLU A 184 -3.12 -14.33 -34.77
C GLU A 184 -3.58 -13.01 -35.42
N GLU A 185 -4.33 -13.07 -36.51
CA GLU A 185 -4.87 -11.91 -37.20
C GLU A 185 -6.14 -11.38 -36.53
N LEU A 186 -6.97 -12.29 -35.99
CA LEU A 186 -8.19 -11.98 -35.28
C LEU A 186 -7.99 -12.24 -33.79
N GLY A 187 -8.54 -11.38 -32.98
CA GLY A 187 -8.59 -11.56 -31.54
C GLY A 187 -9.93 -12.13 -31.09
N THR A 188 -10.04 -12.35 -29.79
CA THR A 188 -11.23 -12.85 -29.11
C THR A 188 -11.83 -11.78 -28.24
N LYS A 189 -13.15 -11.58 -28.37
CA LYS A 189 -13.97 -10.83 -27.41
C LYS A 189 -14.73 -11.83 -26.54
N LEU A 190 -14.56 -11.71 -25.23
CA LEU A 190 -15.22 -12.53 -24.22
C LEU A 190 -16.00 -11.63 -23.26
N VAL A 191 -17.28 -11.95 -23.02
CA VAL A 191 -18.13 -11.24 -22.07
C VAL A 191 -18.55 -12.22 -20.97
N ILE A 192 -18.31 -11.81 -19.72
CA ILE A 192 -18.58 -12.62 -18.53
C ILE A 192 -19.31 -11.75 -17.50
N ALA A 193 -20.36 -12.26 -16.89
CA ALA A 193 -21.05 -11.63 -15.77
C ALA A 193 -21.36 -12.63 -14.67
N GLY A 194 -20.97 -12.35 -13.43
CA GLY A 194 -21.23 -13.20 -12.28
C GLY A 194 -20.70 -14.64 -12.41
N SER A 195 -19.49 -14.81 -12.96
CA SER A 195 -18.85 -16.09 -13.31
C SER A 195 -19.50 -16.89 -14.43
N GLN A 196 -20.40 -16.29 -15.20
CA GLN A 196 -21.03 -16.95 -16.36
C GLN A 196 -20.57 -16.28 -17.65
N VAL A 197 -20.12 -17.07 -18.60
CA VAL A 197 -19.77 -16.59 -19.94
C VAL A 197 -21.06 -16.32 -20.71
N GLU A 198 -21.24 -15.08 -21.13
CA GLU A 198 -22.41 -14.64 -21.91
C GLU A 198 -22.17 -14.78 -23.42
N SER A 199 -20.99 -14.35 -23.88
CA SER A 199 -20.61 -14.50 -25.31
C SER A 199 -19.10 -14.63 -25.46
N GLN A 200 -18.71 -15.31 -26.55
CA GLN A 200 -17.33 -15.41 -27.05
C GLN A 200 -17.38 -15.28 -28.56
N GLU A 201 -16.69 -14.27 -29.09
CA GLU A 201 -16.77 -13.90 -30.50
C GLU A 201 -15.39 -13.52 -31.03
N ALA A 202 -15.11 -13.82 -32.30
CA ALA A 202 -13.93 -13.29 -32.95
C ALA A 202 -14.10 -11.79 -33.22
N VAL A 203 -13.06 -11.00 -32.96
CA VAL A 203 -13.08 -9.56 -33.14
C VAL A 203 -11.74 -9.06 -33.68
N SER A 204 -11.78 -8.01 -34.49
CA SER A 204 -10.56 -7.28 -34.83
C SER A 204 -10.16 -6.37 -33.69
N CYS A 205 -8.97 -6.60 -33.10
CA CYS A 205 -8.39 -5.76 -32.05
C CYS A 205 -6.87 -5.70 -32.17
N SER A 206 -6.26 -4.74 -31.47
CA SER A 206 -4.81 -4.64 -31.35
C SER A 206 -4.23 -5.83 -30.60
N LYS A 207 -2.92 -6.08 -30.78
CA LYS A 207 -2.15 -7.01 -29.97
C LYS A 207 -2.26 -6.61 -28.49
N GLY A 208 -2.25 -7.59 -27.59
CA GLY A 208 -2.33 -7.39 -26.15
C GLY A 208 -3.71 -7.69 -25.59
N SER A 209 -4.07 -7.07 -24.48
CA SER A 209 -5.37 -7.30 -23.86
C SER A 209 -6.03 -5.98 -23.43
N ASN A 210 -7.36 -5.97 -23.52
CA ASN A 210 -8.19 -4.86 -23.10
C ASN A 210 -9.29 -5.41 -22.18
N PHE A 211 -9.13 -5.22 -20.89
CA PHE A 211 -10.09 -5.58 -19.85
C PHE A 211 -10.99 -4.40 -19.54
N SER A 212 -12.30 -4.55 -19.69
CA SER A 212 -13.30 -3.56 -19.26
C SER A 212 -14.18 -4.17 -18.18
N VAL A 213 -13.99 -3.74 -16.94
CA VAL A 213 -14.72 -4.19 -15.76
C VAL A 213 -15.79 -3.16 -15.44
N LYS A 214 -17.06 -3.54 -15.52
CA LYS A 214 -18.22 -2.66 -15.33
C LYS A 214 -19.03 -3.09 -14.12
N ASN A 215 -19.70 -2.14 -13.49
CA ASN A 215 -20.68 -2.36 -12.41
C ASN A 215 -20.12 -3.23 -11.26
N LEU A 216 -18.95 -2.89 -10.75
CA LEU A 216 -18.32 -3.62 -9.64
C LEU A 216 -19.29 -3.81 -8.46
N PHE A 217 -19.38 -5.05 -7.96
CA PHE A 217 -20.32 -5.50 -6.93
C PHE A 217 -21.81 -5.39 -7.30
N PHE A 218 -22.15 -5.53 -8.59
CA PHE A 218 -23.55 -5.47 -9.04
C PHE A 218 -24.44 -6.54 -8.37
N ASN A 219 -23.87 -7.72 -8.15
CA ASN A 219 -24.54 -8.88 -7.54
C ASN A 219 -24.26 -9.03 -6.02
N VAL A 220 -23.54 -8.09 -5.41
CA VAL A 220 -23.23 -8.08 -3.97
C VAL A 220 -23.57 -6.71 -3.37
N PRO A 221 -24.88 -6.39 -3.18
CA PRO A 221 -25.34 -5.06 -2.77
C PRO A 221 -24.74 -4.56 -1.45
N ALA A 222 -24.48 -5.48 -0.51
CA ALA A 222 -23.85 -5.15 0.75
C ALA A 222 -22.47 -4.52 0.53
N ARG A 223 -21.59 -5.15 -0.28
CA ARG A 223 -20.25 -4.61 -0.59
C ARG A 223 -20.32 -3.30 -1.34
N ARG A 224 -21.26 -3.15 -2.28
CA ARG A 224 -21.47 -1.89 -3.00
C ARG A 224 -21.76 -0.73 -2.05
N LYS A 225 -22.54 -0.97 -0.99
CA LYS A 225 -22.84 0.04 0.05
C LYS A 225 -21.61 0.39 0.91
N PHE A 226 -20.64 -0.50 1.07
CA PHE A 226 -19.42 -0.24 1.81
C PHE A 226 -18.35 0.53 1.01
N LEU A 227 -18.53 0.76 -0.28
CA LEU A 227 -17.65 1.63 -1.05
C LEU A 227 -17.71 3.06 -0.51
N LYS A 228 -16.54 3.64 -0.31
CA LYS A 228 -16.40 5.01 0.22
C LYS A 228 -16.73 6.06 -0.85
N ALA A 229 -16.60 7.34 -0.48
CA ALA A 229 -16.74 8.44 -1.42
C ALA A 229 -15.75 8.32 -2.60
N ASN A 230 -16.11 8.86 -3.77
CA ASN A 230 -15.28 8.77 -4.98
C ASN A 230 -13.86 9.31 -4.75
N SER A 231 -13.72 10.41 -4.00
CA SER A 231 -12.40 10.96 -3.65
C SER A 231 -11.52 9.96 -2.88
N THR A 232 -12.12 9.22 -1.92
CA THR A 232 -11.38 8.22 -1.14
C THR A 232 -11.01 7.00 -1.98
N GLU A 233 -11.94 6.49 -2.82
CA GLU A 233 -11.65 5.35 -3.69
C GLU A 233 -10.62 5.72 -4.77
N LEU A 234 -10.68 6.95 -5.33
CA LEU A 234 -9.68 7.44 -6.26
C LEU A 234 -8.30 7.55 -5.59
N SER A 235 -8.22 8.05 -4.37
CA SER A 235 -6.95 8.09 -3.61
C SER A 235 -6.36 6.70 -3.39
N ASN A 236 -7.20 5.68 -3.15
CA ASN A 236 -6.74 4.30 -3.05
C ASN A 236 -6.22 3.76 -4.39
N ILE A 237 -6.90 4.11 -5.50
CA ILE A 237 -6.46 3.74 -6.86
C ILE A 237 -5.11 4.36 -7.18
N LEU A 238 -4.96 5.66 -6.92
CA LEU A 238 -3.69 6.37 -7.14
C LEU A 238 -2.55 5.74 -6.34
N ALA A 239 -2.80 5.41 -5.06
CA ALA A 239 -1.78 4.79 -4.22
C ALA A 239 -1.33 3.40 -4.73
N GLU A 240 -2.22 2.55 -5.26
CA GLU A 240 -1.83 1.27 -5.85
C GLU A 240 -1.13 1.47 -7.20
N PHE A 241 -1.62 2.38 -8.03
CA PHE A 241 -1.00 2.73 -9.31
C PHE A 241 0.42 3.28 -9.13
N GLU A 242 0.62 4.22 -8.20
CA GLU A 242 1.94 4.77 -7.85
C GLU A 242 2.92 3.68 -7.42
N ARG A 243 2.48 2.73 -6.59
CA ARG A 243 3.31 1.60 -6.13
C ARG A 243 3.81 0.76 -7.29
N ILE A 244 2.94 0.45 -8.25
CA ILE A 244 3.31 -0.35 -9.41
C ILE A 244 4.22 0.45 -10.35
N ALA A 245 3.87 1.71 -10.65
CA ALA A 245 4.61 2.56 -11.55
C ALA A 245 6.04 2.90 -11.05
N LEU A 246 6.25 2.91 -9.71
CA LEU A 246 7.57 3.09 -9.09
C LEU A 246 8.50 1.90 -9.29
N VAL A 247 7.93 0.69 -9.36
CA VAL A 247 8.72 -0.54 -9.52
C VAL A 247 9.13 -0.76 -10.96
N HIS A 248 8.30 -0.32 -11.91
CA HIS A 248 8.47 -0.57 -13.36
C HIS A 248 8.69 0.73 -14.14
N PRO A 249 9.84 1.42 -13.95
CA PRO A 249 10.15 2.61 -14.71
C PRO A 249 10.37 2.35 -16.21
N GLU A 250 10.63 1.10 -16.58
CA GLU A 250 10.80 0.59 -17.95
C GLU A 250 9.48 0.45 -18.73
N VAL A 251 8.33 0.52 -18.05
CA VAL A 251 7.00 0.44 -18.66
C VAL A 251 6.39 1.84 -18.72
N ALA A 252 5.74 2.19 -19.83
CA ALA A 252 4.98 3.43 -19.95
C ALA A 252 3.58 3.23 -19.36
N PHE A 253 3.16 4.17 -18.49
CA PHE A 253 1.84 4.13 -17.87
C PHE A 253 1.05 5.41 -18.13
N SER A 254 -0.25 5.27 -18.35
CA SER A 254 -1.16 6.40 -18.28
C SER A 254 -2.39 6.07 -17.43
N LEU A 255 -2.88 7.05 -16.69
CA LEU A 255 -4.08 6.94 -15.89
C LEU A 255 -5.02 8.10 -16.17
N TYR A 256 -6.25 7.76 -16.56
CA TYR A 256 -7.34 8.71 -16.79
C TYR A 256 -8.46 8.49 -15.78
N SER A 257 -9.04 9.57 -15.28
CA SER A 257 -10.22 9.53 -14.41
C SER A 257 -11.30 10.48 -14.94
N ASN A 258 -12.46 9.94 -15.30
CA ASN A 258 -13.55 10.71 -15.93
C ASN A 258 -13.03 11.57 -17.10
N ASP A 259 -12.32 10.93 -18.03
CA ASP A 259 -11.68 11.54 -19.22
C ASP A 259 -10.56 12.57 -18.96
N SER A 260 -10.25 12.85 -17.69
CA SER A 260 -9.13 13.69 -17.32
C SER A 260 -7.86 12.87 -17.12
N GLU A 261 -6.76 13.25 -17.75
CA GLU A 261 -5.45 12.66 -17.56
C GLU A 261 -4.90 13.04 -16.19
N LEU A 262 -4.63 12.04 -15.34
CA LEU A 262 -4.02 12.22 -14.03
C LEU A 262 -2.54 11.93 -14.06
N PHE A 263 -2.13 10.90 -14.79
CA PHE A 263 -0.74 10.51 -14.97
C PHE A 263 -0.45 10.17 -16.43
N ASN A 264 0.71 10.63 -16.90
CA ASN A 264 1.33 10.22 -18.15
C ASN A 264 2.82 10.01 -17.87
N LEU A 265 3.20 8.75 -17.71
CA LEU A 265 4.51 8.33 -17.24
C LEU A 265 5.24 7.56 -18.35
N PRO A 266 6.04 8.23 -19.20
CA PRO A 266 6.81 7.56 -20.23
C PRO A 266 7.89 6.66 -19.61
N VAL A 267 8.46 5.76 -20.39
CA VAL A 267 9.66 4.99 -20.02
C VAL A 267 10.76 5.93 -19.56
N SER A 268 11.35 5.68 -18.41
CA SER A 268 12.31 6.58 -17.79
C SER A 268 13.21 5.86 -16.79
N GLN A 269 14.23 6.56 -16.30
CA GLN A 269 15.01 6.08 -15.16
C GLN A 269 14.22 6.24 -13.86
N LEU A 270 14.54 5.43 -12.84
CA LEU A 270 13.86 5.44 -11.54
C LEU A 270 13.71 6.84 -10.94
N ARG A 271 14.80 7.64 -10.93
CA ARG A 271 14.76 9.01 -10.40
C ARG A 271 13.74 9.88 -11.14
N GLN A 272 13.72 9.81 -12.46
CA GLN A 272 12.77 10.57 -13.29
C GLN A 272 11.34 10.10 -13.05
N ARG A 273 11.12 8.79 -12.86
CA ARG A 273 9.83 8.22 -12.51
C ARG A 273 9.30 8.76 -11.18
N ILE A 274 10.14 8.81 -10.14
CA ILE A 274 9.78 9.40 -8.85
C ILE A 274 9.38 10.87 -9.01
N LEU A 275 10.14 11.63 -9.80
CA LEU A 275 9.86 13.06 -10.05
C LEU A 275 8.58 13.27 -10.86
N ALA A 276 8.28 12.40 -11.81
CA ALA A 276 7.06 12.47 -12.60
C ALA A 276 5.81 12.20 -11.74
N ILE A 277 5.90 11.34 -10.73
CA ILE A 277 4.79 11.01 -9.82
C ILE A 277 4.63 12.06 -8.72
N PHE A 278 5.70 12.45 -8.04
CA PHE A 278 5.63 13.28 -6.81
C PHE A 278 6.05 14.72 -6.99
N GLY A 279 6.47 15.08 -8.20
CA GLY A 279 6.81 16.45 -8.57
C GLY A 279 8.32 16.75 -8.64
N LYS A 280 8.66 17.69 -9.52
CA LYS A 280 10.06 18.05 -9.86
C LYS A 280 10.86 18.61 -8.67
N LYS A 281 10.20 19.19 -7.66
CA LYS A 281 10.85 19.74 -6.45
C LYS A 281 11.67 18.70 -5.67
N LEU A 282 11.29 17.40 -5.76
CA LEU A 282 12.04 16.33 -5.12
C LEU A 282 13.44 16.10 -5.73
N ASN A 283 13.73 16.61 -6.93
CA ASN A 283 14.99 16.34 -7.60
C ASN A 283 16.21 16.78 -6.78
N GLN A 284 16.17 17.96 -6.19
CA GLN A 284 17.27 18.50 -5.37
C GLN A 284 17.29 17.93 -3.96
N GLN A 285 16.20 17.26 -3.57
CA GLN A 285 15.98 16.77 -2.22
C GLN A 285 16.36 15.30 -2.03
N LEU A 286 16.58 14.54 -3.11
CA LEU A 286 16.85 13.12 -3.06
C LEU A 286 18.35 12.79 -3.06
N LEU A 287 18.78 12.02 -2.07
CA LEU A 287 20.10 11.42 -1.94
C LEU A 287 20.05 9.97 -2.42
N ASN A 288 21.05 9.53 -3.19
CA ASN A 288 21.15 8.16 -3.66
C ASN A 288 21.61 7.22 -2.54
N ILE A 289 21.01 6.04 -2.47
CA ILE A 289 21.47 4.91 -1.67
C ILE A 289 21.80 3.78 -2.62
N GLU A 290 23.00 3.23 -2.50
CA GLU A 290 23.40 2.02 -3.22
C GLU A 290 24.39 1.22 -2.39
N VAL A 291 23.98 0.02 -2.00
CA VAL A 291 24.80 -0.93 -1.25
C VAL A 291 24.58 -2.32 -1.82
N ASN A 292 25.67 -3.00 -2.11
CA ASN A 292 25.66 -4.38 -2.59
C ASN A 292 26.40 -5.26 -1.61
N THR A 293 25.69 -6.20 -0.99
CA THR A 293 26.24 -7.20 -0.07
C THR A 293 25.89 -8.60 -0.56
N THR A 294 26.47 -9.60 0.05
CA THR A 294 26.15 -11.01 -0.26
C THR A 294 24.75 -11.43 0.17
N MET A 295 24.10 -10.68 1.07
CA MET A 295 22.79 -11.01 1.62
C MET A 295 21.67 -10.21 0.96
N VAL A 296 21.91 -8.96 0.61
CA VAL A 296 20.93 -8.04 0.06
C VAL A 296 21.61 -6.97 -0.77
N LYS A 297 21.01 -6.61 -1.89
CA LYS A 297 21.32 -5.39 -2.62
C LYS A 297 20.25 -4.35 -2.28
N ILE A 298 20.67 -3.18 -1.77
CA ILE A 298 19.81 -2.06 -1.44
C ILE A 298 20.11 -0.94 -2.42
N SER A 299 19.09 -0.40 -3.05
CA SER A 299 19.20 0.74 -3.96
C SER A 299 18.02 1.70 -3.76
N GLY A 300 18.16 2.93 -4.23
CA GLY A 300 17.05 3.89 -4.18
C GLY A 300 17.44 5.26 -3.69
N TYR A 301 16.49 5.95 -3.06
CA TYR A 301 16.64 7.34 -2.68
C TYR A 301 16.04 7.61 -1.30
N VAL A 302 16.71 8.47 -0.53
CA VAL A 302 16.18 9.08 0.71
C VAL A 302 16.22 10.59 0.58
N ALA A 303 15.32 11.26 1.25
CA ALA A 303 15.26 12.71 1.18
C ALA A 303 16.23 13.37 2.15
N LYS A 304 16.70 14.57 1.82
CA LYS A 304 17.54 15.40 2.70
C LYS A 304 16.81 15.71 4.02
N PRO A 305 17.52 15.84 5.15
CA PRO A 305 16.92 16.13 6.46
C PRO A 305 16.05 17.41 6.47
N GLU A 306 16.46 18.44 5.70
CA GLU A 306 15.77 19.73 5.57
C GLU A 306 14.34 19.60 5.03
N THR A 307 14.01 18.47 4.40
CA THR A 307 12.69 18.20 3.81
C THR A 307 11.75 17.46 4.72
N ALA A 308 12.12 17.28 6.00
CA ALA A 308 11.29 16.60 6.99
C ALA A 308 9.92 17.26 7.13
N ARG A 309 8.89 16.46 7.35
CA ARG A 309 7.50 16.90 7.44
C ARG A 309 6.77 16.17 8.56
N LYS A 310 5.86 16.88 9.23
CA LYS A 310 4.98 16.25 10.24
C LYS A 310 4.01 15.24 9.64
N LYS A 311 3.57 15.44 8.40
CA LYS A 311 2.64 14.54 7.67
C LYS A 311 2.91 14.60 6.17
N GLY A 312 2.55 13.53 5.46
CA GLY A 312 2.60 13.49 3.99
C GLY A 312 3.97 13.17 3.40
N ALA A 313 4.85 12.55 4.18
CA ALA A 313 6.09 11.99 3.65
C ALA A 313 5.80 10.74 2.79
N HIS A 314 6.48 10.62 1.66
CA HIS A 314 6.34 9.50 0.73
C HIS A 314 7.29 8.38 1.15
N GLN A 315 6.74 7.27 1.66
CA GLN A 315 7.51 6.20 2.28
C GLN A 315 7.24 4.87 1.59
N TYR A 316 8.20 4.43 0.76
CA TYR A 316 8.05 3.25 -0.06
C TYR A 316 9.23 2.30 0.14
N PHE A 317 8.91 1.05 0.47
CA PHE A 317 9.82 -0.09 0.41
C PHE A 317 9.35 -1.05 -0.66
N PHE A 318 10.32 -1.57 -1.41
CA PHE A 318 10.08 -2.59 -2.41
C PHE A 318 11.07 -3.74 -2.22
N VAL A 319 10.61 -4.98 -2.39
CA VAL A 319 11.47 -6.16 -2.39
C VAL A 319 11.15 -7.03 -3.61
N ASN A 320 12.16 -7.33 -4.41
CA ASN A 320 12.02 -8.12 -5.64
C ASN A 320 10.83 -7.66 -6.50
N GLY A 321 10.68 -6.35 -6.70
CA GLY A 321 9.59 -5.76 -7.47
C GLY A 321 8.25 -5.65 -6.75
N ARG A 322 8.13 -5.95 -5.44
CA ARG A 322 6.87 -5.90 -4.70
C ARG A 322 6.89 -4.82 -3.64
N TYR A 323 5.82 -4.05 -3.55
CA TYR A 323 5.63 -3.11 -2.44
C TYR A 323 5.47 -3.85 -1.12
N MET A 324 6.19 -3.39 -0.08
CA MET A 324 6.05 -3.92 1.27
C MET A 324 5.86 -2.82 2.32
N ARG A 325 5.20 -3.18 3.40
CA ARG A 325 5.18 -2.42 4.65
C ARG A 325 6.01 -3.15 5.68
N HIS A 326 7.07 -2.52 6.16
CA HIS A 326 7.96 -3.13 7.13
C HIS A 326 8.29 -2.14 8.26
N PRO A 327 7.53 -2.15 9.37
CA PRO A 327 7.71 -1.20 10.47
C PRO A 327 9.12 -1.24 11.08
N TYR A 328 9.75 -2.42 11.11
CA TYR A 328 11.10 -2.58 11.62
C TYR A 328 12.14 -1.89 10.72
N PHE A 329 12.03 -2.01 9.39
CA PHE A 329 12.93 -1.29 8.47
C PHE A 329 12.63 0.21 8.43
N HIS A 330 11.37 0.60 8.59
CA HIS A 330 11.02 2.02 8.77
C HIS A 330 11.76 2.62 9.96
N LYS A 331 11.81 1.89 11.10
CA LYS A 331 12.57 2.31 12.27
C LYS A 331 14.08 2.46 11.96
N ALA A 332 14.67 1.55 11.15
CA ALA A 332 16.08 1.64 10.75
C ALA A 332 16.38 2.95 9.99
N VAL A 333 15.47 3.33 9.06
CA VAL A 333 15.61 4.60 8.32
C VAL A 333 15.47 5.77 9.27
N MET A 334 14.42 5.80 10.11
CA MET A 334 14.17 6.93 11.02
C MET A 334 15.26 7.11 12.06
N GLU A 335 15.87 6.02 12.57
CA GLU A 335 17.02 6.08 13.49
C GLU A 335 18.26 6.73 12.86
N ALA A 336 18.46 6.53 11.55
CA ALA A 336 19.55 7.22 10.86
C ALA A 336 19.36 8.74 10.79
N TYR A 337 18.13 9.22 10.92
CA TYR A 337 17.77 10.65 10.94
C TYR A 337 17.56 11.22 12.35
N GLU A 338 17.64 10.43 13.42
CA GLU A 338 17.21 10.82 14.77
C GLU A 338 17.84 12.13 15.27
N GLN A 339 19.09 12.39 14.91
CA GLN A 339 19.82 13.63 15.30
C GLN A 339 19.69 14.76 14.27
N LEU A 340 19.09 14.50 13.11
CA LEU A 340 19.07 15.42 11.98
C LEU A 340 17.71 16.07 11.74
N ILE A 341 16.63 15.50 12.31
CA ILE A 341 15.28 15.99 12.12
C ILE A 341 14.56 16.19 13.45
N PRO A 342 13.61 17.12 13.55
CA PRO A 342 12.80 17.31 14.74
C PRO A 342 12.00 16.06 15.11
N THR A 343 11.81 15.83 16.40
CA THR A 343 11.04 14.68 16.91
C THR A 343 9.60 14.71 16.38
N GLY A 344 9.15 13.56 15.83
CA GLY A 344 7.80 13.40 15.26
C GLY A 344 7.65 13.82 13.83
N GLU A 345 8.71 14.28 13.16
CA GLU A 345 8.73 14.50 11.73
C GLU A 345 9.15 13.24 10.97
N GLN A 346 8.78 13.18 9.71
CA GLN A 346 8.97 12.03 8.82
C GLN A 346 9.72 12.45 7.56
N ILE A 347 10.50 11.52 7.03
CA ILE A 347 11.27 11.69 5.81
C ILE A 347 10.66 10.84 4.69
N SER A 348 10.76 11.36 3.45
CA SER A 348 10.42 10.59 2.26
C SER A 348 11.58 9.68 1.85
N TYR A 349 11.26 8.45 1.48
CA TYR A 349 12.22 7.48 0.98
C TYR A 349 11.58 6.51 -0.02
N PHE A 350 12.42 6.02 -0.96
CA PHE A 350 12.08 5.07 -2.02
C PHE A 350 13.21 4.04 -2.06
N ILE A 351 13.04 2.93 -1.32
CA ILE A 351 14.11 1.96 -1.08
C ILE A 351 13.72 0.60 -1.65
N TYR A 352 14.62 0.05 -2.45
CA TYR A 352 14.47 -1.21 -3.18
C TYR A 352 15.45 -2.23 -2.63
N PHE A 353 14.91 -3.38 -2.27
CA PHE A 353 15.67 -4.54 -1.82
C PHE A 353 15.64 -5.61 -2.91
N ASP A 354 16.81 -6.09 -3.31
CA ASP A 354 16.96 -7.27 -4.15
C ASP A 354 17.58 -8.36 -3.29
N VAL A 355 16.80 -9.41 -3.04
CA VAL A 355 17.14 -10.51 -2.09
C VAL A 355 16.82 -11.82 -2.79
N ASP A 356 17.63 -12.86 -2.52
CA ASP A 356 17.33 -14.19 -3.02
C ASP A 356 15.91 -14.61 -2.57
N PRO A 357 15.01 -14.99 -3.50
CA PRO A 357 13.67 -15.44 -3.18
C PRO A 357 13.61 -16.57 -2.13
N ALA A 358 14.66 -17.38 -2.02
CA ALA A 358 14.75 -18.44 -1.02
C ALA A 358 14.83 -17.91 0.42
N ASN A 359 15.33 -16.68 0.62
CA ASN A 359 15.55 -16.07 1.95
C ASN A 359 14.37 -15.18 2.39
N ILE A 360 13.26 -15.18 1.63
CA ILE A 360 12.07 -14.38 1.94
C ILE A 360 10.80 -15.22 1.86
N ASP A 361 9.86 -14.98 2.79
CA ASP A 361 8.50 -15.52 2.68
C ASP A 361 7.51 -14.40 2.35
N VAL A 362 6.94 -14.45 1.16
CA VAL A 362 5.95 -13.48 0.61
C VAL A 362 4.51 -13.94 0.87
N ASN A 363 4.30 -15.23 1.17
CA ASN A 363 2.96 -15.80 1.25
C ASN A 363 2.34 -15.75 2.65
N ILE A 364 2.57 -14.68 3.40
CA ILE A 364 2.10 -14.53 4.79
C ILE A 364 0.68 -13.96 4.83
N HIS A 365 0.37 -13.01 3.95
CA HIS A 365 -0.93 -12.32 3.92
C HIS A 365 -1.52 -12.32 2.50
N PRO A 366 -2.87 -12.37 2.33
CA PRO A 366 -3.50 -12.32 1.00
C PRO A 366 -3.09 -11.11 0.16
N THR A 367 -2.86 -9.95 0.79
CA THR A 367 -2.43 -8.72 0.11
C THR A 367 -0.95 -8.72 -0.27
N LYS A 368 -0.16 -9.71 0.20
CA LYS A 368 1.29 -9.84 -0.06
C LYS A 368 2.13 -8.60 0.29
N THR A 369 1.63 -7.76 1.20
CA THR A 369 2.32 -6.52 1.64
C THR A 369 3.20 -6.72 2.86
N GLU A 370 3.03 -7.83 3.58
CA GLU A 370 3.88 -8.23 4.70
C GLU A 370 4.80 -9.36 4.25
N ILE A 371 6.09 -9.14 4.36
CA ILE A 371 7.14 -10.07 3.91
C ILE A 371 8.05 -10.33 5.09
N LYS A 372 8.39 -11.60 5.31
CA LYS A 372 9.40 -12.01 6.28
C LYS A 372 10.71 -12.29 5.60
N PHE A 373 11.78 -11.83 6.22
CA PHE A 373 13.15 -12.09 5.80
C PHE A 373 13.77 -13.08 6.77
N GLU A 374 14.59 -13.96 6.27
CA GLU A 374 15.32 -14.91 7.13
C GLU A 374 16.25 -14.17 8.10
N ASN A 375 16.95 -13.13 7.63
CA ASN A 375 17.95 -12.38 8.38
C ASN A 375 17.57 -10.90 8.56
N GLU A 376 16.39 -10.62 9.12
CA GLU A 376 15.86 -9.25 9.28
C GLU A 376 16.81 -8.31 10.02
N GLN A 377 17.50 -8.79 11.07
CA GLN A 377 18.39 -7.98 11.88
C GLN A 377 19.64 -7.53 11.10
N ALA A 378 20.22 -8.41 10.30
CA ALA A 378 21.37 -8.07 9.48
C ALA A 378 21.00 -7.05 8.38
N ILE A 379 19.86 -7.27 7.71
CA ILE A 379 19.34 -6.33 6.70
C ILE A 379 19.05 -4.97 7.33
N TRP A 380 18.50 -4.94 8.54
CA TRP A 380 18.25 -3.71 9.29
C TRP A 380 19.55 -2.92 9.54
N GLN A 381 20.62 -3.58 9.96
CA GLN A 381 21.93 -2.95 10.19
C GLN A 381 22.54 -2.41 8.89
N ILE A 382 22.46 -3.19 7.81
CA ILE A 382 22.92 -2.76 6.49
C ILE A 382 22.14 -1.53 6.01
N LEU A 383 20.83 -1.55 6.15
CA LEU A 383 19.95 -0.43 5.77
C LEU A 383 20.29 0.83 6.58
N SER A 384 20.39 0.73 7.90
CA SER A 384 20.72 1.87 8.78
C SER A 384 22.09 2.45 8.43
N ALA A 385 23.09 1.59 8.21
CA ALA A 385 24.43 2.02 7.81
C ALA A 385 24.45 2.71 6.44
N SER A 386 23.71 2.17 5.46
CA SER A 386 23.61 2.72 4.11
C SER A 386 22.96 4.12 4.10
N VAL A 387 21.92 4.30 4.89
CA VAL A 387 21.25 5.61 5.04
C VAL A 387 22.21 6.59 5.72
N LYS A 388 22.87 6.20 6.81
CA LYS A 388 23.86 7.05 7.51
C LYS A 388 25.03 7.44 6.59
N GLU A 389 25.52 6.52 5.77
CA GLU A 389 26.58 6.78 4.78
C GLU A 389 26.13 7.83 3.74
N SER A 390 24.92 7.69 3.19
CA SER A 390 24.38 8.64 2.22
C SER A 390 24.21 10.04 2.82
N LEU A 391 23.76 10.14 4.07
CA LEU A 391 23.65 11.38 4.81
C LEU A 391 25.02 11.99 5.13
N GLY A 392 25.99 11.16 5.50
CA GLY A 392 27.36 11.60 5.76
C GLY A 392 28.05 12.15 4.51
N LYS A 393 27.88 11.50 3.37
CA LYS A 393 28.40 12.02 2.07
C LYS A 393 27.81 13.39 1.73
N PHE A 394 26.51 13.57 1.99
CA PHE A 394 25.86 14.85 1.76
C PHE A 394 26.38 15.95 2.71
N SER A 395 26.53 15.65 4.00
CA SER A 395 27.01 16.61 5.00
C SER A 395 28.50 16.97 4.83
N ALA A 396 29.28 16.08 4.22
CA ALA A 396 30.71 16.30 3.97
C ALA A 396 31.00 17.16 2.74
N ILE A 397 30.03 17.34 1.85
CA ILE A 397 30.17 18.20 0.66
C ILE A 397 29.42 19.50 0.97
N PRO A 398 30.12 20.63 1.29
CA PRO A 398 29.45 21.91 1.40
C PRO A 398 28.88 22.27 0.01
N SER A 399 27.56 22.14 -0.16
CA SER A 399 26.90 22.66 -1.35
C SER A 399 26.88 24.18 -1.24
N ILE A 400 27.78 24.85 -1.94
CA ILE A 400 27.62 26.27 -2.22
C ILE A 400 26.53 26.32 -3.30
N ASP A 401 25.29 26.45 -2.87
CA ASP A 401 24.19 26.75 -3.80
C ASP A 401 24.37 28.20 -4.28
N PHE A 402 24.83 28.31 -5.51
CA PHE A 402 24.71 29.57 -6.25
C PHE A 402 23.32 29.61 -6.90
N ASP A 403 22.26 29.64 -6.09
CA ASP A 403 20.93 29.97 -6.58
C ASP A 403 20.91 31.43 -6.97
N THR A 404 21.10 31.67 -8.27
CA THR A 404 21.04 32.98 -8.88
C THR A 404 19.60 33.44 -9.14
N GLU A 405 18.58 32.71 -8.72
CA GLU A 405 17.18 33.08 -9.00
C GLU A 405 16.68 34.30 -8.21
N ASP A 406 17.35 34.70 -7.12
CA ASP A 406 17.01 35.88 -6.31
C ASP A 406 18.16 36.93 -6.26
N MET A 407 19.17 36.83 -7.11
CA MET A 407 20.13 37.93 -7.22
C MET A 407 19.47 39.12 -7.92
N PRO A 408 19.41 40.29 -7.27
CA PRO A 408 19.02 41.49 -7.97
C PRO A 408 19.97 41.67 -9.17
N ASP A 409 19.42 41.97 -10.35
CA ASP A 409 20.17 42.29 -11.54
C ASP A 409 21.24 43.35 -11.18
N ILE A 410 22.50 42.92 -11.12
CA ILE A 410 23.60 43.83 -11.00
C ILE A 410 23.64 44.54 -12.34
N PRO A 411 23.27 45.85 -12.40
CA PRO A 411 23.31 46.57 -13.66
C PRO A 411 24.71 46.49 -14.23
N ALA A 412 24.84 46.01 -15.46
CA ALA A 412 26.09 45.98 -16.16
C ALA A 412 26.70 47.39 -16.07
N PHE A 413 27.84 47.50 -15.40
CA PHE A 413 28.60 48.73 -15.40
C PHE A 413 28.92 49.01 -16.87
N GLU A 414 28.28 50.03 -17.46
CA GLU A 414 28.75 50.61 -18.70
C GLU A 414 30.19 51.01 -18.48
N GLU A 415 31.13 50.45 -19.23
CA GLU A 415 32.50 50.90 -19.32
C GLU A 415 32.48 52.34 -19.82
N LYS A 416 32.29 53.29 -18.92
CA LYS A 416 32.67 54.70 -19.17
C LYS A 416 34.16 54.85 -18.92
N ILE A 417 34.89 54.61 -20.01
CA ILE A 417 36.03 55.32 -20.45
C ILE A 417 36.79 56.11 -19.35
N SER A 418 38.04 55.64 -19.14
CA SER A 418 39.18 56.44 -18.73
C SER A 418 38.95 57.38 -17.54
N SER A 419 38.96 56.90 -16.37
CA SER A 419 39.39 57.67 -15.21
C SER A 419 40.93 57.85 -15.30
N GLU A 420 41.38 59.02 -15.59
CA GLU A 420 42.81 59.40 -15.37
C GLU A 420 43.15 58.96 -13.90
N PRO A 421 44.34 58.38 -13.70
CA PRO A 421 44.72 58.01 -12.33
C PRO A 421 44.80 59.27 -11.48
N PRO A 422 44.36 59.27 -10.24
CA PRO A 422 44.37 60.41 -9.35
C PRO A 422 45.83 60.94 -9.25
N LYS A 423 46.07 62.15 -9.60
CA LYS A 423 47.36 62.83 -9.45
C LYS A 423 47.59 63.03 -7.97
N ILE A 424 48.52 62.29 -7.39
CA ILE A 424 48.90 62.39 -6.00
C ILE A 424 49.75 63.71 -5.92
N HIS A 425 49.16 64.79 -5.38
CA HIS A 425 49.90 65.96 -4.95
C HIS A 425 50.53 65.66 -3.60
N TYR A 426 51.79 65.32 -3.58
CA TYR A 426 52.56 65.28 -2.36
C TYR A 426 53.22 66.65 -2.13
N ASN A 427 53.04 67.15 -0.92
CA ASN A 427 53.67 68.36 -0.48
C ASN A 427 55.11 68.03 -0.05
N THR A 428 56.08 68.46 -0.84
CA THR A 428 57.53 68.19 -0.58
C THR A 428 58.05 68.89 0.67
N ASP A 429 57.34 69.83 1.25
CA ASP A 429 57.71 70.56 2.44
C ASP A 429 57.07 70.01 3.75
N TYR A 430 56.30 68.88 3.66
CA TYR A 430 55.71 68.29 4.81
C TYR A 430 56.74 67.48 5.61
N ASN A 431 57.14 68.05 6.75
CA ASN A 431 58.01 67.38 7.72
C ASN A 431 57.22 67.00 8.99
N PRO A 432 56.88 65.75 9.21
CA PRO A 432 56.08 65.31 10.38
C PRO A 432 56.78 65.52 11.73
N PHE A 433 58.07 65.88 11.72
CA PHE A 433 58.85 66.07 12.94
C PHE A 433 59.11 67.58 13.31
N LYS A 434 58.60 68.52 12.53
CA LYS A 434 58.69 69.95 12.92
C LYS A 434 57.53 70.32 13.82
N VAL A 435 57.83 70.39 15.10
CA VAL A 435 56.96 70.99 16.10
C VAL A 435 57.08 72.52 15.97
N SER A 436 56.11 73.18 15.36
CA SER A 436 56.03 74.64 15.40
C SER A 436 55.26 75.06 16.67
N ALA A 437 55.99 75.62 17.62
CA ALA A 437 55.42 76.38 18.66
C ALA A 437 54.96 77.73 18.13
N GLY A 438 53.70 78.12 18.34
CA GLY A 438 53.29 79.48 18.27
C GLY A 438 52.00 79.79 17.48
N GLY A 439 50.94 80.15 18.19
CA GLY A 439 50.03 81.23 17.82
C GLY A 439 48.69 80.88 17.17
N GLY A 440 47.67 80.83 17.93
CA GLY A 440 46.39 81.50 17.84
C GLY A 440 45.56 81.41 16.59
N GLY A 441 44.36 80.83 16.69
CA GLY A 441 43.27 80.99 15.76
C GLY A 441 42.26 79.88 15.81
N GLY A 442 41.14 80.10 16.48
CA GLY A 442 40.08 79.13 16.78
C GLY A 442 39.37 78.57 15.55
N GLY A 443 39.18 77.32 15.59
CA GLY A 443 38.27 76.57 14.73
C GLY A 443 37.90 75.32 15.49
N SER A 444 36.82 75.37 16.26
CA SER A 444 36.25 74.26 17.01
C SER A 444 35.77 73.24 16.05
N TYR A 445 36.53 72.15 15.88
CA TYR A 445 35.97 70.87 15.42
C TYR A 445 35.66 70.05 16.65
N SER A 446 34.38 70.05 17.03
CA SER A 446 33.83 69.11 18.03
C SER A 446 34.00 67.68 17.49
N ARG A 447 34.90 66.92 18.07
CA ARG A 447 34.87 65.47 17.98
C ARG A 447 33.59 65.01 18.66
N SER A 448 32.54 64.67 17.85
CA SER A 448 31.44 63.87 18.35
C SER A 448 32.00 62.51 18.74
N LYS A 449 32.09 62.26 20.04
CA LYS A 449 32.18 60.91 20.55
C LYS A 449 30.91 60.20 20.09
N VAL A 450 31.05 59.31 19.13
CA VAL A 450 30.02 58.34 18.81
C VAL A 450 30.04 57.37 20.00
N GLU A 451 29.07 57.56 20.91
CA GLU A 451 28.83 56.59 21.98
C GLU A 451 28.28 55.34 21.32
N TRP A 452 28.98 54.25 21.50
CA TRP A 452 28.60 52.95 20.99
C TRP A 452 27.24 52.46 21.50
N GLU A 453 26.74 53.08 22.59
CA GLU A 453 25.43 52.80 23.18
C GLU A 453 24.25 53.25 22.31
N ASP A 454 24.40 54.26 21.47
CA ASP A 454 23.33 54.73 20.57
C ASP A 454 23.12 53.81 19.35
N LEU A 455 24.11 52.99 19.01
CA LEU A 455 23.98 52.04 17.93
C LEU A 455 23.09 50.84 18.29
N TYR A 456 22.96 50.50 19.59
CA TYR A 456 22.14 49.40 20.12
C TYR A 456 20.80 49.86 20.68
N GLY A 457 20.53 51.15 20.72
CA GLY A 457 19.28 51.71 21.23
C GLY A 457 18.01 51.37 20.41
N GLY A 458 18.20 50.95 19.15
CA GLY A 458 17.11 50.55 18.27
C GLY A 458 16.60 49.11 18.51
N LEU A 459 17.44 48.24 19.01
CA LEU A 459 17.09 46.85 19.22
C LEU A 459 16.32 46.59 20.52
N THR A 460 16.43 47.46 21.51
CA THR A 460 15.72 47.31 22.80
C THR A 460 14.31 47.91 22.81
N LYS A 461 13.89 48.65 21.80
CA LYS A 461 12.53 49.19 21.66
C LYS A 461 11.55 48.24 20.95
N ALA A 462 12.02 47.23 20.26
CA ALA A 462 11.16 46.26 19.57
C ALA A 462 10.65 45.10 20.47
N SER A 463 11.18 44.94 21.66
CA SER A 463 10.83 43.87 22.58
C SER A 463 9.85 44.22 23.70
N LYS A 464 9.21 45.42 23.65
CA LYS A 464 8.22 45.84 24.68
C LYS A 464 6.77 45.95 24.21
N MET A 465 6.40 45.32 23.10
CA MET A 465 5.00 45.16 22.72
C MET A 465 4.73 43.67 22.42
N ASN A 466 4.48 42.93 23.43
CA ASN A 466 3.58 41.79 23.59
C ASN A 466 4.04 40.96 24.79
N ASN A 467 3.53 41.34 25.95
CA ASN A 467 3.58 40.54 27.16
C ASN A 467 2.16 40.06 27.41
N PRO A 468 1.80 38.79 27.17
CA PRO A 468 0.59 38.23 27.77
C PRO A 468 0.85 37.95 29.23
N GLN A 469 -0.16 38.24 30.05
CA GLN A 469 -0.16 38.05 31.52
C GLN A 469 0.20 36.62 31.90
N PRO A 470 0.81 36.41 33.07
CA PRO A 470 1.12 35.06 33.55
C PRO A 470 -0.15 34.37 34.03
N GLU A 471 -0.40 33.17 33.54
CA GLU A 471 -1.34 32.22 34.13
C GLU A 471 -0.77 31.66 35.45
N PRO A 472 -1.61 31.26 36.41
CA PRO A 472 -1.16 30.85 37.75
C PRO A 472 -0.43 29.51 37.72
N GLU A 473 0.65 29.42 38.44
CA GLU A 473 1.44 28.21 38.69
C GLU A 473 0.56 27.15 39.35
N MET A 474 0.47 25.97 38.71
CA MET A 474 -0.06 24.77 39.34
C MET A 474 1.11 23.92 39.86
N ASP A 475 1.13 23.75 41.17
CA ASP A 475 2.03 22.88 41.89
C ASP A 475 1.92 21.43 41.40
N TRP A 476 3.05 20.85 41.05
CA TRP A 476 3.20 19.41 40.78
C TRP A 476 3.63 18.72 42.09
N GLU A 477 2.68 18.19 42.83
CA GLU A 477 3.00 17.19 43.84
C GLU A 477 3.16 15.82 43.18
N ASP A 478 4.28 15.23 43.51
CA ASP A 478 4.75 13.88 43.21
C ASP A 478 3.76 12.80 43.72
N SER A 479 3.20 11.97 42.87
CA SER A 479 2.60 10.71 43.29
C SER A 479 2.80 9.63 42.22
N SER A 480 3.88 8.89 42.44
CA SER A 480 4.06 7.53 41.96
C SER A 480 2.90 6.62 42.40
N ILE A 481 2.09 6.06 41.49
CA ILE A 481 1.45 4.75 41.64
C ILE A 481 0.99 4.28 40.26
N GLY A 482 1.32 3.03 39.93
CA GLY A 482 0.96 2.33 38.70
C GLY A 482 -0.54 2.08 38.56
N GLY A 483 -1.05 2.18 37.33
CA GLY A 483 -2.41 1.84 36.98
C GLY A 483 -2.53 1.52 35.50
N GLN A 484 -2.95 0.31 35.20
CA GLN A 484 -3.26 -0.19 33.84
C GLN A 484 -4.38 0.63 33.20
N PRO A 485 -4.44 0.74 31.86
CA PRO A 485 -5.54 1.44 31.19
C PRO A 485 -6.82 0.60 31.24
N ALA A 486 -7.87 1.22 31.78
CA ALA A 486 -9.22 0.69 31.81
C ALA A 486 -9.87 0.83 30.42
N PHE A 487 -10.47 -0.27 29.98
CA PHE A 487 -11.42 -0.33 28.87
C PHE A 487 -12.67 0.46 29.21
N VAL A 488 -13.05 1.40 28.35
CA VAL A 488 -14.36 2.08 28.40
C VAL A 488 -15.34 1.23 27.60
N GLU A 489 -16.28 0.57 28.30
CA GLU A 489 -17.47 -0.01 27.72
C GLU A 489 -18.50 1.08 27.42
N GLU A 490 -18.83 1.30 26.17
CA GLU A 490 -19.96 2.10 25.72
C GLU A 490 -21.26 1.31 25.95
N LYS A 491 -22.10 1.80 26.84
CA LYS A 491 -23.44 1.27 27.12
C LYS A 491 -24.37 1.53 25.93
N MET A 492 -24.85 0.47 25.30
CA MET A 492 -26.00 0.48 24.39
C MET A 492 -27.28 0.67 25.20
N GLU A 493 -27.93 1.81 25.03
CA GLU A 493 -29.31 2.03 25.49
C GLU A 493 -30.29 1.28 24.57
N THR A 494 -31.00 0.34 25.13
CA THR A 494 -32.14 -0.34 24.51
C THR A 494 -33.37 0.56 24.56
N VAL A 495 -33.78 1.07 23.40
CA VAL A 495 -35.08 1.73 23.25
C VAL A 495 -36.11 0.64 22.93
N THR A 496 -36.93 0.31 23.93
CA THR A 496 -38.18 -0.43 23.77
C THR A 496 -39.27 0.52 23.26
N SER A 497 -39.76 0.33 22.02
CA SER A 497 -40.99 0.97 21.55
C SER A 497 -42.11 -0.05 21.49
N ALA A 498 -43.17 0.30 22.21
CA ALA A 498 -44.41 -0.43 22.33
C ALA A 498 -45.16 -0.54 21.00
N ALA A 499 -45.69 -1.74 20.75
CA ALA A 499 -46.63 -2.02 19.69
C ALA A 499 -48.01 -1.40 20.00
N SER A 500 -48.58 -0.68 19.06
CA SER A 500 -50.02 -0.46 19.01
C SER A 500 -50.56 -1.05 17.71
N SER A 501 -51.39 -2.06 17.91
CA SER A 501 -52.21 -2.73 16.90
C SER A 501 -53.35 -1.84 16.43
N THR A 502 -53.54 -1.70 15.12
CA THR A 502 -54.87 -1.42 14.53
C THR A 502 -55.08 -2.31 13.33
N LEU A 503 -56.09 -3.16 13.49
CA LEU A 503 -56.75 -3.96 12.49
C LEU A 503 -57.45 -3.07 11.47
N TYR A 504 -57.30 -3.35 10.17
CA TYR A 504 -58.37 -3.13 9.18
C TYR A 504 -58.36 -4.30 8.19
N ALA A 505 -59.50 -4.99 8.22
CA ALA A 505 -59.90 -5.98 7.22
C ALA A 505 -60.60 -5.28 6.07
N SER A 506 -60.40 -5.71 4.83
CA SER A 506 -61.43 -5.83 3.77
C SER A 506 -60.87 -6.66 2.61
N GLU A 507 -61.57 -7.74 2.36
CA GLU A 507 -61.57 -8.58 1.15
C GLU A 507 -62.44 -7.92 0.02
N PRO A 508 -62.75 -8.63 -1.09
CA PRO A 508 -62.01 -8.71 -2.35
C PRO A 508 -62.88 -8.22 -3.54
N VAL A 509 -62.26 -8.02 -4.68
CA VAL A 509 -62.84 -8.38 -6.02
C VAL A 509 -61.69 -8.68 -6.95
#